data_ad08cc87cd8fa3bf3a40c6b88b2d99b0
#
_entry.id   ad08cc87cd8fa3bf3a40c6b88b2d99b0
#
_cell.length_a   1.000
_cell.length_b   1.000
_cell.length_c   1.000
_cell.angle_alpha   90.00
_cell.angle_beta   90.00
_cell.angle_gamma   90.00
#
_symmetry.space_group_name_H-M   'P 1'
#
loop_
_entity.id
_entity.type
_entity.pdbx_description
1 polymer ?
#
loop_
_entity_poly.entity_id
_entity_poly.type
_entity_poly.pdbx_seq_one_letter_code
_entity_poly.pdbx_strand_id
1 'polypeptide(L)'
;MIEVINAAKHNGVPIRVGVNAGSLEKDLQKKYGEPNSDALVESAQRHIDILAKHDFDHYKMSLKASNIEMTVDAYRKISNLIDQPLHLGITEAGSFRGGTVKSSIGVGMLLSEGIGDTIRISLASDPVDEIKVGWDILKSLNLRSRGVKIIACPSCSRQNFNVIEVVNELESRFEDISEDLEVAIIGCYVNGPGESKAADIGLTGASPNNLLYINGL
;
A
#
# COMPACT_ATOMS: atom_id res chain seq x y z
N MET A 1 -5.28 -2.47 29.79
CA MET A 1 -4.34 -1.52 29.12
C MET A 1 -3.14 -1.15 29.99
N ILE A 2 -3.32 -0.77 31.27
CA ILE A 2 -2.22 -0.34 32.17
C ILE A 2 -1.12 -1.41 32.33
N GLU A 3 -1.47 -2.66 32.54
CA GLU A 3 -0.51 -3.76 32.64
C GLU A 3 0.33 -3.93 31.36
N VAL A 4 -0.30 -3.75 30.19
CA VAL A 4 0.39 -3.80 28.90
C VAL A 4 1.38 -2.64 28.78
N ILE A 5 0.99 -1.43 29.18
CA ILE A 5 1.87 -0.24 29.18
C ILE A 5 3.07 -0.49 30.10
N ASN A 6 2.84 -0.99 31.30
CA ASN A 6 3.90 -1.27 32.26
C ASN A 6 4.88 -2.34 31.74
N ALA A 7 4.35 -3.40 31.14
CA ALA A 7 5.17 -4.44 30.52
C ALA A 7 5.99 -3.89 29.33
N ALA A 8 5.38 -3.06 28.49
CA ALA A 8 6.06 -2.43 27.37
C ALA A 8 7.18 -1.50 27.82
N LYS A 9 6.95 -0.67 28.86
CA LYS A 9 7.98 0.16 29.48
C LYS A 9 9.14 -0.67 30.02
N HIS A 10 8.81 -1.70 30.79
CA HIS A 10 9.84 -2.56 31.40
C HIS A 10 10.73 -3.23 30.37
N ASN A 11 10.17 -3.63 29.24
CA ASN A 11 10.89 -4.33 28.18
C ASN A 11 11.39 -3.41 27.03
N GLY A 12 11.12 -2.11 27.08
CA GLY A 12 11.54 -1.15 26.05
C GLY A 12 10.91 -1.42 24.68
N VAL A 13 9.69 -1.98 24.62
CA VAL A 13 9.02 -2.32 23.36
C VAL A 13 7.90 -1.34 23.01
N PRO A 14 7.74 -0.98 21.72
CA PRO A 14 6.65 -0.11 21.28
C PRO A 14 5.29 -0.81 21.30
N ILE A 15 4.23 -0.02 21.45
CA ILE A 15 2.85 -0.50 21.35
C ILE A 15 2.21 0.01 20.05
N ARG A 16 1.48 -0.85 19.34
CA ARG A 16 0.54 -0.37 18.32
C ARG A 16 -0.86 -0.30 18.92
N VAL A 17 -1.40 0.91 19.00
CA VAL A 17 -2.79 1.15 19.34
C VAL A 17 -3.64 1.14 18.06
N GLY A 18 -4.74 0.41 18.07
CA GLY A 18 -5.60 0.26 16.91
C GLY A 18 -7.07 0.49 17.24
N VAL A 19 -7.70 1.37 16.48
CA VAL A 19 -9.13 1.60 16.47
C VAL A 19 -9.73 1.04 15.19
N ASN A 20 -10.82 0.29 15.32
CA ASN A 20 -11.57 -0.23 14.18
C ASN A 20 -13.03 0.22 14.25
N ALA A 21 -13.58 0.64 13.12
CA ALA A 21 -14.99 1.07 13.02
C ALA A 21 -15.98 0.01 13.51
N GLY A 22 -15.70 -1.27 13.24
CA GLY A 22 -16.56 -2.39 13.66
C GLY A 22 -16.53 -2.71 15.16
N SER A 23 -15.63 -2.09 15.93
CA SER A 23 -15.45 -2.37 17.36
C SER A 23 -15.33 -1.10 18.22
N LEU A 24 -15.95 -0.01 17.78
CA LEU A 24 -16.04 1.23 18.55
C LEU A 24 -16.74 1.00 19.91
N GLU A 25 -16.36 1.78 20.91
CA GLU A 25 -16.93 1.78 22.24
C GLU A 25 -18.45 2.09 22.19
N LYS A 26 -19.22 1.44 23.05
CA LYS A 26 -20.70 1.54 23.05
C LYS A 26 -21.22 2.97 23.28
N ASP A 27 -20.50 3.76 24.03
CA ASP A 27 -20.85 5.16 24.28
C ASP A 27 -20.59 6.05 23.07
N LEU A 28 -19.52 5.78 22.29
CA LEU A 28 -19.27 6.42 21.01
C LEU A 28 -20.31 6.03 19.97
N GLN A 29 -20.70 4.75 19.91
CA GLN A 29 -21.79 4.29 19.06
C GLN A 29 -23.10 5.03 19.39
N LYS A 30 -23.41 5.26 20.68
CA LYS A 30 -24.58 6.04 21.09
C LYS A 30 -24.47 7.52 20.73
N LYS A 31 -23.27 8.09 20.84
CA LYS A 31 -23.00 9.52 20.55
C LYS A 31 -23.09 9.83 19.05
N TYR A 32 -22.51 8.99 18.22
CA TYR A 32 -22.36 9.24 16.80
C TYR A 32 -23.38 8.49 15.93
N GLY A 33 -24.11 7.53 16.46
CA GLY A 33 -24.99 6.64 15.71
C GLY A 33 -24.19 5.62 14.88
N GLU A 34 -24.06 5.87 13.59
CA GLU A 34 -23.24 5.06 12.70
C GLU A 34 -21.75 5.41 12.84
N PRO A 35 -20.83 4.41 12.66
CA PRO A 35 -19.41 4.67 12.64
C PRO A 35 -19.03 5.71 11.60
N ASN A 36 -18.21 6.69 12.00
CA ASN A 36 -17.69 7.74 11.13
C ASN A 36 -16.26 8.11 11.54
N SER A 37 -15.62 8.94 10.77
CA SER A 37 -14.22 9.35 11.00
C SER A 37 -14.02 10.07 12.35
N ASP A 38 -14.98 10.90 12.77
CA ASP A 38 -14.90 11.62 14.04
C ASP A 38 -14.98 10.67 15.24
N ALA A 39 -15.82 9.63 15.16
CA ALA A 39 -15.90 8.60 16.18
C ALA A 39 -14.58 7.80 16.28
N LEU A 40 -13.93 7.50 15.15
CA LEU A 40 -12.62 6.84 15.11
C LEU A 40 -11.54 7.71 15.76
N VAL A 41 -11.52 8.99 15.43
CA VAL A 41 -10.56 9.95 16.00
C VAL A 41 -10.77 10.14 17.50
N GLU A 42 -12.02 10.30 17.97
CA GLU A 42 -12.31 10.39 19.40
C GLU A 42 -11.89 9.15 20.16
N SER A 43 -12.16 7.95 19.62
CA SER A 43 -11.70 6.70 20.21
C SER A 43 -10.16 6.65 20.29
N ALA A 44 -9.46 7.05 19.22
CA ALA A 44 -8.01 7.14 19.21
C ALA A 44 -7.50 8.10 20.28
N GLN A 45 -8.10 9.30 20.39
CA GLN A 45 -7.71 10.31 21.39
C GLN A 45 -7.83 9.79 22.81
N ARG A 46 -8.90 9.04 23.13
CA ARG A 46 -9.08 8.40 24.46
C ARG A 46 -7.93 7.45 24.79
N HIS A 47 -7.48 6.68 23.82
CA HIS A 47 -6.35 5.78 24.01
C HIS A 47 -5.04 6.56 24.19
N ILE A 48 -4.83 7.62 23.42
CA ILE A 48 -3.69 8.54 23.56
C ILE A 48 -3.65 9.13 24.97
N ASP A 49 -4.79 9.63 25.46
CA ASP A 49 -4.90 10.21 26.80
C ASP A 49 -4.54 9.21 27.90
N ILE A 50 -4.88 7.93 27.73
CA ILE A 50 -4.47 6.87 28.65
C ILE A 50 -2.96 6.66 28.60
N LEU A 51 -2.36 6.61 27.41
CA LEU A 51 -0.91 6.47 27.26
C LEU A 51 -0.17 7.64 27.89
N ALA A 52 -0.64 8.86 27.62
CA ALA A 52 -0.06 10.10 28.19
C ALA A 52 -0.14 10.15 29.70
N LYS A 53 -1.25 9.71 30.32
CA LYS A 53 -1.40 9.61 31.80
C LYS A 53 -0.40 8.64 32.44
N HIS A 54 0.16 7.74 31.64
CA HIS A 54 1.19 6.78 32.06
C HIS A 54 2.57 7.11 31.50
N ASP A 55 2.80 8.33 31.02
CA ASP A 55 4.09 8.76 30.42
C ASP A 55 4.64 7.76 29.40
N PHE A 56 3.80 7.30 28.47
CA PHE A 56 4.16 6.35 27.44
C PHE A 56 3.92 6.94 26.05
N ASP A 57 5.00 7.30 25.37
CA ASP A 57 5.03 7.93 24.05
C ASP A 57 5.54 7.00 22.94
N HIS A 58 6.07 5.82 23.30
CA HIS A 58 6.63 4.85 22.34
C HIS A 58 5.54 3.97 21.73
N TYR A 59 4.65 4.60 20.98
CA TYR A 59 3.55 3.91 20.30
C TYR A 59 3.38 4.37 18.86
N LYS A 60 2.64 3.56 18.07
CA LYS A 60 2.09 3.95 16.79
C LYS A 60 0.58 3.74 16.76
N MET A 61 -0.11 4.56 15.95
CA MET A 61 -1.57 4.57 15.88
C MET A 61 -2.08 3.95 14.57
N SER A 62 -3.22 3.27 14.63
CA SER A 62 -3.94 2.82 13.45
C SER A 62 -5.45 3.03 13.61
N LEU A 63 -6.09 3.65 12.60
CA LEU A 63 -7.53 3.87 12.53
C LEU A 63 -8.05 3.20 11.27
N LYS A 64 -8.81 2.12 11.41
CA LYS A 64 -9.18 1.27 10.28
C LYS A 64 -10.69 1.13 10.16
N ALA A 65 -11.16 1.21 8.93
CA ALA A 65 -12.50 0.85 8.55
C ALA A 65 -12.47 0.09 7.21
N SER A 66 -13.58 -0.54 6.86
CA SER A 66 -13.78 -1.14 5.53
C SER A 66 -14.20 -0.10 4.48
N ASN A 67 -14.64 1.07 4.90
CA ASN A 67 -14.95 2.22 4.06
C ASN A 67 -13.69 3.07 3.84
N ILE A 68 -13.36 3.33 2.59
CA ILE A 68 -12.14 4.07 2.21
C ILE A 68 -12.21 5.53 2.67
N GLU A 69 -13.31 6.21 2.36
CA GLU A 69 -13.47 7.65 2.69
C GLU A 69 -13.38 7.88 4.20
N MET A 70 -14.07 7.05 5.00
CA MET A 70 -14.01 7.11 6.45
C MET A 70 -12.57 6.90 6.96
N THR A 71 -11.86 5.92 6.42
CA THR A 71 -10.48 5.62 6.83
C THR A 71 -9.56 6.78 6.47
N VAL A 72 -9.61 7.27 5.23
CA VAL A 72 -8.77 8.38 4.76
C VAL A 72 -9.03 9.65 5.56
N ASP A 73 -10.29 10.01 5.80
CA ASP A 73 -10.64 11.19 6.58
C ASP A 73 -10.20 11.07 8.04
N ALA A 74 -10.34 9.88 8.65
CA ALA A 74 -9.84 9.63 10.01
C ALA A 74 -8.32 9.82 10.11
N TYR A 75 -7.54 9.30 9.15
CA TYR A 75 -6.09 9.47 9.14
C TYR A 75 -5.66 10.91 8.86
N ARG A 76 -6.33 11.64 7.99
CA ARG A 76 -6.09 13.07 7.78
C ARG A 76 -6.32 13.88 9.06
N LYS A 77 -7.38 13.56 9.79
CA LYS A 77 -7.67 14.23 11.07
C LYS A 77 -6.63 13.90 12.14
N ILE A 78 -6.31 12.62 12.34
CA ILE A 78 -5.38 12.21 13.39
C ILE A 78 -3.94 12.67 13.10
N SER A 79 -3.51 12.73 11.84
CA SER A 79 -2.18 13.21 11.47
C SER A 79 -1.93 14.69 11.82
N ASN A 80 -2.99 15.47 12.00
CA ASN A 80 -2.88 16.85 12.48
C ASN A 80 -2.88 16.98 14.01
N LEU A 81 -3.10 15.88 14.73
CA LEU A 81 -3.24 15.86 16.19
C LEU A 81 -2.06 15.22 16.91
N ILE A 82 -1.30 14.35 16.22
CA ILE A 82 -0.19 13.59 16.82
C ILE A 82 1.01 13.53 15.87
N ASP A 83 2.19 13.46 16.47
CA ASP A 83 3.46 13.25 15.75
C ASP A 83 3.90 11.79 15.73
N GLN A 84 3.21 10.91 16.46
CA GLN A 84 3.53 9.48 16.52
C GLN A 84 3.23 8.78 15.19
N PRO A 85 4.03 7.75 14.86
CA PRO A 85 3.90 7.03 13.59
C PRO A 85 2.49 6.47 13.35
N LEU A 86 2.03 6.59 12.12
CA LEU A 86 0.74 6.08 11.67
C LEU A 86 0.90 4.76 10.91
N HIS A 87 0.10 3.76 11.29
CA HIS A 87 0.07 2.45 10.65
C HIS A 87 -1.17 2.31 9.79
N LEU A 88 -1.01 2.51 8.49
CA LEU A 88 -2.10 2.52 7.53
C LEU A 88 -2.62 1.13 7.17
N GLY A 89 -3.87 1.07 6.76
CA GLY A 89 -4.47 -0.09 6.16
C GLY A 89 -5.99 0.01 6.11
N ILE A 90 -6.59 -0.62 5.10
CA ILE A 90 -8.03 -0.84 5.02
C ILE A 90 -8.32 -2.20 5.64
N THR A 91 -9.23 -2.27 6.62
CA THR A 91 -9.62 -3.54 7.21
C THR A 91 -10.74 -4.18 6.39
N GLU A 92 -10.80 -5.52 6.41
CA GLU A 92 -11.88 -6.25 5.72
C GLU A 92 -12.01 -5.82 4.25
N ALA A 93 -10.87 -5.67 3.58
CA ALA A 93 -10.85 -5.13 2.22
C ALA A 93 -11.53 -6.07 1.20
N GLY A 94 -11.53 -7.37 1.45
CA GLY A 94 -12.20 -8.37 0.61
C GLY A 94 -11.24 -9.37 -0.04
N SER A 95 -11.69 -10.00 -1.13
CA SER A 95 -10.89 -10.97 -1.89
C SER A 95 -9.65 -10.34 -2.52
N PHE A 96 -8.73 -11.18 -3.03
CA PHE A 96 -7.48 -10.72 -3.67
C PHE A 96 -7.70 -9.53 -4.60
N ARG A 97 -8.55 -9.66 -5.62
CA ARG A 97 -8.78 -8.59 -6.61
C ARG A 97 -9.43 -7.35 -5.99
N GLY A 98 -10.57 -7.52 -5.32
CA GLY A 98 -11.33 -6.40 -4.76
C GLY A 98 -10.59 -5.71 -3.62
N GLY A 99 -9.94 -6.49 -2.77
CA GLY A 99 -9.15 -6.00 -1.66
C GLY A 99 -7.88 -5.27 -2.10
N THR A 100 -7.23 -5.73 -3.17
CA THR A 100 -6.08 -5.03 -3.78
C THR A 100 -6.51 -3.64 -4.25
N VAL A 101 -7.61 -3.53 -5.01
CA VAL A 101 -8.12 -2.23 -5.49
C VAL A 101 -8.43 -1.31 -4.31
N LYS A 102 -9.16 -1.82 -3.32
CA LYS A 102 -9.55 -1.05 -2.12
C LYS A 102 -8.35 -0.55 -1.34
N SER A 103 -7.39 -1.43 -1.09
CA SER A 103 -6.16 -1.11 -0.35
C SER A 103 -5.30 -0.13 -1.13
N SER A 104 -5.14 -0.32 -2.44
CA SER A 104 -4.37 0.58 -3.30
C SER A 104 -4.94 2.00 -3.30
N ILE A 105 -6.27 2.15 -3.36
CA ILE A 105 -6.91 3.46 -3.31
C ILE A 105 -6.70 4.08 -1.93
N GLY A 106 -7.12 3.42 -0.85
CA GLY A 106 -7.11 4.03 0.49
C GLY A 106 -5.71 4.30 1.02
N VAL A 107 -4.80 3.34 0.92
CA VAL A 107 -3.40 3.51 1.33
C VAL A 107 -2.67 4.46 0.38
N GLY A 108 -2.92 4.35 -0.93
CA GLY A 108 -2.30 5.21 -1.94
C GLY A 108 -2.66 6.69 -1.77
N MET A 109 -3.93 7.02 -1.46
CA MET A 109 -4.34 8.41 -1.16
C MET A 109 -3.55 9.00 0.00
N LEU A 110 -3.44 8.27 1.11
CA LEU A 110 -2.73 8.75 2.29
C LEU A 110 -1.22 8.88 2.05
N LEU A 111 -0.59 7.87 1.46
CA LEU A 111 0.84 7.91 1.15
C LEU A 111 1.21 9.03 0.18
N SER A 112 0.35 9.33 -0.81
CA SER A 112 0.57 10.45 -1.74
C SER A 112 0.48 11.83 -1.08
N GLU A 113 -0.18 11.92 0.08
CA GLU A 113 -0.26 13.11 0.92
C GLU A 113 0.86 13.16 1.99
N GLY A 114 1.78 12.19 1.99
CA GLY A 114 2.83 12.08 3.00
C GLY A 114 2.35 11.57 4.36
N ILE A 115 1.15 10.97 4.43
CA ILE A 115 0.57 10.44 5.66
C ILE A 115 0.85 8.93 5.73
N GLY A 116 1.50 8.49 6.81
CA GLY A 116 1.74 7.09 7.13
C GLY A 116 3.19 6.65 7.10
N ASP A 117 3.57 5.81 8.06
CA ASP A 117 4.94 5.35 8.28
C ASP A 117 5.10 3.85 8.06
N THR A 118 4.04 3.10 8.29
CA THR A 118 3.98 1.67 8.04
C THR A 118 2.62 1.29 7.43
N ILE A 119 2.59 0.25 6.62
CA ILE A 119 1.37 -0.22 5.96
C ILE A 119 1.07 -1.68 6.30
N ARG A 120 -0.20 -2.04 6.24
CA ARG A 120 -0.68 -3.41 6.22
C ARG A 120 -1.78 -3.55 5.19
N ILE A 121 -1.61 -4.47 4.28
CA ILE A 121 -2.64 -4.90 3.34
C ILE A 121 -3.42 -6.06 4.00
N SER A 122 -4.72 -6.11 3.82
CA SER A 122 -5.59 -7.16 4.39
C SER A 122 -6.44 -7.75 3.27
N LEU A 123 -6.14 -9.00 2.90
CA LEU A 123 -6.81 -9.72 1.84
C LEU A 123 -7.34 -11.06 2.35
N ALA A 124 -8.49 -11.49 1.83
CA ALA A 124 -8.94 -12.88 1.98
C ALA A 124 -8.21 -13.74 0.93
N SER A 125 -6.88 -13.88 1.08
CA SER A 125 -5.96 -14.58 0.19
C SER A 125 -4.75 -15.08 0.99
N ASP A 126 -3.76 -15.67 0.31
CA ASP A 126 -2.49 -16.06 0.95
C ASP A 126 -1.79 -14.83 1.55
N PRO A 127 -1.23 -14.93 2.77
CA PRO A 127 -0.51 -13.81 3.40
C PRO A 127 0.65 -13.26 2.57
N VAL A 128 1.26 -14.07 1.69
CA VAL A 128 2.32 -13.63 0.77
C VAL A 128 1.78 -12.62 -0.24
N ASP A 129 0.52 -12.78 -0.68
CA ASP A 129 -0.12 -11.82 -1.59
C ASP A 129 -0.27 -10.43 -0.97
N GLU A 130 -0.55 -10.35 0.35
CA GLU A 130 -0.61 -9.08 1.07
C GLU A 130 0.72 -8.32 1.01
N ILE A 131 1.84 -9.04 1.11
CA ILE A 131 3.19 -8.46 1.02
C ILE A 131 3.48 -8.00 -0.42
N LYS A 132 3.16 -8.82 -1.43
CA LYS A 132 3.34 -8.47 -2.84
C LYS A 132 2.56 -7.20 -3.18
N VAL A 133 1.27 -7.14 -2.86
CA VAL A 133 0.42 -5.96 -3.07
C VAL A 133 0.95 -4.74 -2.32
N GLY A 134 1.44 -4.90 -1.09
CA GLY A 134 2.06 -3.82 -0.33
C GLY A 134 3.27 -3.22 -1.05
N TRP A 135 4.15 -4.07 -1.59
CA TRP A 135 5.28 -3.62 -2.40
C TRP A 135 4.85 -2.94 -3.70
N ASP A 136 3.82 -3.47 -4.36
CA ASP A 136 3.31 -2.89 -5.62
C ASP A 136 2.73 -1.49 -5.41
N ILE A 137 2.04 -1.26 -4.30
CA ILE A 137 1.59 0.08 -3.91
C ILE A 137 2.77 1.03 -3.72
N LEU A 138 3.79 0.62 -2.96
CA LEU A 138 4.97 1.45 -2.68
C LEU A 138 5.80 1.74 -3.94
N LYS A 139 5.98 0.74 -4.80
CA LYS A 139 6.65 0.88 -6.11
C LYS A 139 5.88 1.83 -7.03
N SER A 140 4.56 1.68 -7.12
CA SER A 140 3.70 2.52 -7.97
C SER A 140 3.72 4.00 -7.57
N LEU A 141 3.97 4.29 -6.29
CA LEU A 141 4.11 5.64 -5.76
C LEU A 141 5.57 6.13 -5.73
N ASN A 142 6.53 5.35 -6.21
CA ASN A 142 7.98 5.63 -6.14
C ASN A 142 8.48 5.93 -4.71
N LEU A 143 7.83 5.37 -3.68
CA LEU A 143 8.24 5.54 -2.28
C LEU A 143 9.31 4.55 -1.87
N ARG A 144 9.24 3.34 -2.40
CA ARG A 144 10.23 2.28 -2.21
C ARG A 144 10.29 1.41 -3.46
N SER A 145 11.46 0.91 -3.75
CA SER A 145 11.70 -0.03 -4.83
C SER A 145 12.22 -1.35 -4.30
N ARG A 146 11.80 -2.43 -4.90
CA ARG A 146 12.31 -3.79 -4.72
C ARG A 146 11.79 -4.67 -5.83
N GLY A 147 12.70 -5.38 -6.48
CA GLY A 147 12.36 -6.30 -7.55
C GLY A 147 12.08 -5.59 -8.86
N VAL A 148 11.70 -6.35 -9.86
CA VAL A 148 11.47 -5.84 -11.21
C VAL A 148 10.12 -5.14 -11.30
N LYS A 149 10.11 -3.96 -11.91
CA LYS A 149 8.91 -3.22 -12.29
C LYS A 149 8.69 -3.40 -13.79
N ILE A 150 7.61 -4.05 -14.18
CA ILE A 150 7.28 -4.26 -15.58
C ILE A 150 6.35 -3.14 -16.06
N ILE A 151 6.75 -2.46 -17.14
CA ILE A 151 5.93 -1.52 -17.90
C ILE A 151 5.51 -2.24 -19.17
N ALA A 152 4.21 -2.46 -19.36
CA ALA A 152 3.71 -3.17 -20.53
C ALA A 152 2.57 -2.43 -21.20
N CYS A 153 2.56 -2.43 -22.53
CA CYS A 153 1.42 -1.93 -23.27
C CYS A 153 0.28 -2.97 -23.31
N PRO A 154 -0.98 -2.53 -23.43
CA PRO A 154 -2.07 -3.45 -23.69
C PRO A 154 -1.95 -4.07 -25.08
N SER A 155 -2.43 -5.30 -25.23
CA SER A 155 -2.50 -5.97 -26.54
C SER A 155 -3.37 -5.17 -27.52
N CYS A 156 -2.86 -4.96 -28.74
CA CYS A 156 -3.57 -4.27 -29.80
C CYS A 156 -3.16 -4.79 -31.20
N SER A 157 -3.87 -4.35 -32.24
CA SER A 157 -3.63 -4.80 -33.63
C SER A 157 -2.24 -4.43 -34.20
N ARG A 158 -1.49 -3.54 -33.55
CA ARG A 158 -0.15 -3.12 -33.98
C ARG A 158 0.99 -3.93 -33.39
N GLN A 159 0.69 -4.88 -32.49
CA GLN A 159 1.73 -5.68 -31.85
C GLN A 159 2.40 -6.63 -32.85
N ASN A 160 3.71 -6.83 -32.68
CA ASN A 160 4.52 -7.77 -33.45
C ASN A 160 4.86 -9.05 -32.68
N PHE A 161 4.49 -9.13 -31.40
CA PHE A 161 4.60 -10.32 -30.56
C PHE A 161 3.48 -10.34 -29.51
N ASN A 162 3.25 -11.48 -28.89
CA ASN A 162 2.22 -11.64 -27.83
C ASN A 162 2.73 -11.04 -26.52
N VAL A 163 2.38 -9.76 -26.27
CA VAL A 163 2.77 -9.02 -25.06
C VAL A 163 2.32 -9.71 -23.78
N ILE A 164 1.09 -10.22 -23.76
CA ILE A 164 0.50 -10.86 -22.57
C ILE A 164 1.31 -12.09 -22.17
N GLU A 165 1.66 -12.95 -23.13
CA GLU A 165 2.45 -14.16 -22.89
C GLU A 165 3.84 -13.84 -22.36
N VAL A 166 4.52 -12.87 -23.00
CA VAL A 166 5.86 -12.42 -22.56
C VAL A 166 5.83 -11.82 -21.17
N VAL A 167 4.84 -10.96 -20.85
CA VAL A 167 4.71 -10.37 -19.51
C VAL A 167 4.50 -11.44 -18.46
N ASN A 168 3.55 -12.37 -18.67
CA ASN A 168 3.27 -13.44 -17.70
C ASN A 168 4.51 -14.32 -17.45
N GLU A 169 5.28 -14.64 -18.51
CA GLU A 169 6.52 -15.41 -18.39
C GLU A 169 7.58 -14.64 -17.59
N LEU A 170 7.75 -13.36 -17.87
CA LEU A 170 8.74 -12.53 -17.19
C LEU A 170 8.36 -12.26 -15.73
N GLU A 171 7.09 -12.02 -15.42
CA GLU A 171 6.63 -11.88 -14.03
C GLU A 171 6.99 -13.11 -13.19
N SER A 172 6.75 -14.31 -13.75
CA SER A 172 7.11 -15.56 -13.07
C SER A 172 8.62 -15.75 -12.90
N ARG A 173 9.43 -15.37 -13.91
CA ARG A 173 10.89 -15.53 -13.85
C ARG A 173 11.56 -14.49 -12.95
N PHE A 174 10.95 -13.32 -12.80
CA PHE A 174 11.50 -12.21 -12.01
C PHE A 174 11.05 -12.19 -10.56
N GLU A 175 10.23 -13.16 -10.14
CA GLU A 175 9.67 -13.19 -8.78
C GLU A 175 10.73 -13.17 -7.68
N ASP A 176 11.86 -13.84 -7.91
CA ASP A 176 12.97 -13.93 -6.94
C ASP A 176 14.02 -12.82 -7.09
N ILE A 177 13.89 -11.95 -8.10
CA ILE A 177 14.82 -10.84 -8.29
C ILE A 177 14.49 -9.73 -7.30
N SER A 178 15.46 -9.31 -6.51
CA SER A 178 15.30 -8.25 -5.51
C SER A 178 15.87 -6.90 -5.94
N GLU A 179 16.67 -6.89 -7.01
CA GLU A 179 17.28 -5.71 -7.60
C GLU A 179 16.19 -4.80 -8.16
N ASP A 180 16.36 -3.50 -7.98
CA ASP A 180 15.48 -2.47 -8.53
C ASP A 180 15.76 -2.31 -10.02
N LEU A 181 14.88 -2.87 -10.84
CA LEU A 181 15.00 -2.83 -12.31
C LEU A 181 13.65 -2.47 -12.92
N GLU A 182 13.68 -1.63 -13.94
CA GLU A 182 12.52 -1.29 -14.76
C GLU A 182 12.62 -1.96 -16.13
N VAL A 183 11.61 -2.76 -16.48
CA VAL A 183 11.58 -3.53 -17.74
C VAL A 183 10.36 -3.11 -18.57
N ALA A 184 10.58 -2.55 -19.75
CA ALA A 184 9.51 -2.14 -20.66
C ALA A 184 9.25 -3.23 -21.74
N ILE A 185 7.99 -3.69 -21.84
CA ILE A 185 7.54 -4.70 -22.83
C ILE A 185 6.47 -4.07 -23.71
N ILE A 186 6.88 -3.56 -24.86
CA ILE A 186 6.01 -2.79 -25.74
C ILE A 186 5.88 -3.48 -27.11
N GLY A 187 4.69 -3.91 -27.44
CA GLY A 187 4.41 -4.77 -28.60
C GLY A 187 4.58 -4.13 -29.96
N CYS A 188 4.79 -2.81 -30.08
CA CYS A 188 4.91 -2.14 -31.37
C CYS A 188 5.93 -0.99 -31.37
N TYR A 189 6.39 -0.62 -32.56
CA TYR A 189 7.37 0.44 -32.77
C TYR A 189 6.83 1.86 -32.49
N VAL A 190 5.52 2.05 -32.32
CA VAL A 190 4.94 3.40 -32.14
C VAL A 190 5.31 4.00 -30.77
N ASN A 191 5.09 3.26 -29.70
CA ASN A 191 5.43 3.69 -28.32
C ASN A 191 6.72 3.02 -27.81
N GLY A 192 7.11 1.89 -28.44
CA GLY A 192 8.20 1.06 -27.97
C GLY A 192 9.53 1.77 -27.78
N PRO A 193 10.06 2.53 -28.78
CA PRO A 193 11.35 3.18 -28.62
C PRO A 193 11.39 4.20 -27.48
N GLY A 194 10.27 4.90 -27.19
CA GLY A 194 10.20 5.87 -26.10
C GLY A 194 10.26 5.19 -24.73
N GLU A 195 9.36 4.25 -24.49
CA GLU A 195 9.28 3.53 -23.22
C GLU A 195 10.51 2.64 -22.98
N SER A 196 10.97 1.93 -24.03
CA SER A 196 12.12 1.04 -23.91
C SER A 196 13.45 1.75 -23.65
N LYS A 197 13.60 2.99 -24.13
CA LYS A 197 14.78 3.80 -23.84
C LYS A 197 14.79 4.41 -22.44
N ALA A 198 13.62 4.59 -21.85
CA ALA A 198 13.48 5.13 -20.51
C ALA A 198 13.70 4.07 -19.42
N ALA A 199 13.50 2.80 -19.74
CA ALA A 199 13.68 1.66 -18.83
C ALA A 199 15.13 1.13 -18.86
N ASP A 200 15.52 0.36 -17.83
CA ASP A 200 16.83 -0.32 -17.80
C ASP A 200 16.93 -1.37 -18.91
N ILE A 201 15.83 -2.11 -19.13
CA ILE A 201 15.72 -3.08 -20.23
C ILE A 201 14.40 -2.84 -20.95
N GLY A 202 14.44 -2.78 -22.28
CA GLY A 202 13.24 -2.57 -23.08
C GLY A 202 13.14 -3.52 -24.26
N LEU A 203 11.98 -4.19 -24.41
CA LEU A 203 11.66 -4.97 -25.60
C LEU A 203 10.58 -4.25 -26.41
N THR A 204 10.92 -3.88 -27.64
CA THR A 204 10.02 -3.21 -28.58
C THR A 204 9.69 -4.11 -29.75
N GLY A 205 8.41 -4.31 -30.00
CA GLY A 205 7.93 -5.01 -31.19
C GLY A 205 8.20 -4.23 -32.47
N ALA A 206 8.90 -4.86 -33.40
CA ALA A 206 9.22 -4.29 -34.72
C ALA A 206 9.28 -5.40 -35.76
N SER A 207 9.27 -5.03 -37.05
CA SER A 207 9.39 -5.96 -38.18
C SER A 207 10.60 -5.57 -39.02
N PRO A 208 11.45 -6.51 -39.49
CA PRO A 208 11.32 -7.97 -39.35
C PRO A 208 11.75 -8.54 -37.97
N ASN A 209 12.48 -7.77 -37.15
CA ASN A 209 13.00 -8.19 -35.84
C ASN A 209 12.56 -7.24 -34.73
N ASN A 210 12.25 -7.80 -33.58
CA ASN A 210 12.04 -6.99 -32.37
C ASN A 210 13.35 -6.32 -31.93
N LEU A 211 13.22 -5.20 -31.24
CA LEU A 211 14.37 -4.42 -30.75
C LEU A 211 14.50 -4.60 -29.24
N LEU A 212 15.71 -4.87 -28.79
CA LEU A 212 16.09 -4.91 -27.39
C LEU A 212 16.91 -3.68 -27.07
N TYR A 213 16.52 -2.98 -26.02
CA TYR A 213 17.23 -1.83 -25.46
C TYR A 213 17.81 -2.21 -24.11
N ILE A 214 19.03 -1.82 -23.84
CA ILE A 214 19.71 -1.96 -22.54
C ILE A 214 20.26 -0.58 -22.18
N ASN A 215 19.81 0.00 -21.08
CA ASN A 215 20.19 1.35 -20.63
C ASN A 215 20.01 2.41 -21.76
N GLY A 216 18.92 2.32 -22.48
CA GLY A 216 18.54 3.27 -23.53
C GLY A 216 19.24 3.11 -24.88
N LEU A 217 20.10 2.08 -25.06
CA LEU A 217 20.87 1.78 -26.26
C LEU A 217 20.39 0.54 -26.97
#